data_2ad308c045e63e9651549b55d8e64a4b
#
_entry.id   2ad308c045e63e9651549b55d8e64a4b
#
_cell.length_a   1.000
_cell.length_b   1.000
_cell.length_c   1.000
_cell.angle_alpha   90.00
_cell.angle_beta   90.00
_cell.angle_gamma   90.00
#
_symmetry.space_group_name_H-M   'P 1'
#
loop_
_entity.id
_entity.type
_entity.pdbx_description
1 polymer ?
#
loop_
_entity_poly.entity_id
_entity_poly.type
_entity_poly.pdbx_seq_one_letter_code
_entity_poly.pdbx_strand_id
1 'polypeptide(L)'
;MSENNYISGKDIRMEIVEVNSRKTQKEFLAFRKQLYIKSPFVDNNYILAKEVFDGKLNFMKQTDVFPVMIKEDKNSILCEGMVVYSKELPDYIQLCFFESLPGQKDAVRELIQYAKVKGKERNCTKLVVGLYGHVNYGLGLLTSHFDLKNSFSAGCNPQYYIDYFRTKEWEEITLNSYVIDKVDNRLNKYGALIRKLEAGYEFKYFDRKNWNYWSKLYTDLNNECFAGHRYYYHRDYIDDEQMLKELFLFMKEDSLIFAFYNGEPAGFIMWYPDFNELAKSGERFGAKHYIRNLLEMKKIKTAKIMEFGVRKSYQKSGLALALVKKVGDAMKNYNCDRVESSWILSENEDSNSVCAAICDGIYKTYSTFETQLK
;
A
#
# COMPACT_ATOMS: atom_id res chain seq x y z
N MET A 1 -21.97 11.40 -56.74
CA MET A 1 -22.89 11.23 -55.62
C MET A 1 -22.59 9.88 -55.00
N SER A 2 -21.78 9.86 -54.00
CA SER A 2 -21.49 8.67 -53.19
C SER A 2 -21.75 9.05 -51.72
N GLU A 3 -22.86 8.54 -51.21
CA GLU A 3 -23.26 8.69 -49.82
C GLU A 3 -22.30 7.93 -48.94
N ASN A 4 -21.55 8.66 -48.09
CA ASN A 4 -20.81 8.12 -47.00
C ASN A 4 -21.79 7.71 -45.89
N ASN A 5 -22.08 6.41 -45.79
CA ASN A 5 -22.73 5.81 -44.64
C ASN A 5 -21.76 5.86 -43.48
N TYR A 6 -21.91 6.86 -42.61
CA TYR A 6 -21.40 6.81 -41.22
C TYR A 6 -22.19 5.72 -40.50
N ILE A 7 -21.53 4.59 -40.24
CA ILE A 7 -22.02 3.57 -39.30
C ILE A 7 -22.00 4.23 -37.92
N SER A 8 -23.18 4.61 -37.43
CA SER A 8 -23.36 5.05 -36.03
C SER A 8 -22.90 3.94 -35.10
N GLY A 9 -22.04 4.29 -34.15
CA GLY A 9 -21.56 3.36 -33.13
C GLY A 9 -22.76 2.69 -32.47
N LYS A 10 -22.68 1.38 -32.30
CA LYS A 10 -23.60 0.63 -31.44
C LYS A 10 -23.59 1.30 -30.07
N ASP A 11 -24.75 1.74 -29.59
CA ASP A 11 -24.94 2.09 -28.19
C ASP A 11 -24.62 0.84 -27.37
N ILE A 12 -23.39 0.76 -26.85
CA ILE A 12 -22.95 -0.32 -25.97
C ILE A 12 -23.72 -0.11 -24.66
N ARG A 13 -24.68 -0.98 -24.39
CA ARG A 13 -25.47 -0.92 -23.16
C ARG A 13 -24.61 -1.46 -22.02
N MET A 14 -24.05 -0.54 -21.23
CA MET A 14 -23.33 -0.87 -20.00
C MET A 14 -24.31 -1.17 -18.86
N GLU A 15 -23.98 -2.15 -18.03
CA GLU A 15 -24.73 -2.55 -16.85
C GLU A 15 -23.85 -2.41 -15.61
N ILE A 16 -24.41 -1.78 -14.56
CA ILE A 16 -23.80 -1.72 -13.22
C ILE A 16 -24.22 -2.96 -12.45
N VAL A 17 -23.27 -3.80 -12.05
CA VAL A 17 -23.51 -5.05 -11.35
C VAL A 17 -22.89 -4.98 -9.95
N GLU A 18 -23.71 -4.89 -8.91
CA GLU A 18 -23.26 -5.00 -7.52
C GLU A 18 -22.84 -6.44 -7.21
N VAL A 19 -21.71 -6.58 -6.49
CA VAL A 19 -21.11 -7.89 -6.16
C VAL A 19 -21.64 -8.37 -4.82
N ASN A 20 -22.81 -9.01 -4.85
CA ASN A 20 -23.55 -9.43 -3.65
C ASN A 20 -23.71 -10.96 -3.52
N SER A 21 -23.09 -11.74 -4.38
CA SER A 21 -23.16 -13.20 -4.38
C SER A 21 -21.79 -13.85 -4.51
N ARG A 22 -21.65 -15.11 -4.07
CA ARG A 22 -20.41 -15.88 -4.29
C ARG A 22 -20.02 -16.02 -5.75
N LYS A 23 -21.00 -16.01 -6.66
CA LYS A 23 -20.73 -16.05 -8.11
C LYS A 23 -20.07 -14.76 -8.56
N THR A 24 -20.68 -13.61 -8.26
CA THR A 24 -20.16 -12.29 -8.66
C THR A 24 -18.82 -11.97 -7.97
N GLN A 25 -18.59 -12.41 -6.73
CA GLN A 25 -17.29 -12.31 -6.06
C GLN A 25 -16.19 -13.08 -6.80
N LYS A 26 -16.50 -14.30 -7.28
CA LYS A 26 -15.55 -15.08 -8.10
C LYS A 26 -15.24 -14.40 -9.43
N GLU A 27 -16.25 -13.81 -10.09
CA GLU A 27 -16.09 -13.07 -11.33
C GLU A 27 -15.18 -11.86 -11.11
N PHE A 28 -15.43 -11.05 -10.09
CA PHE A 28 -14.60 -9.91 -9.68
C PHE A 28 -13.14 -10.34 -9.48
N LEU A 29 -12.88 -11.31 -8.61
CA LEU A 29 -11.52 -11.79 -8.34
C LEU A 29 -10.85 -12.44 -9.58
N ALA A 30 -11.62 -12.99 -10.52
CA ALA A 30 -11.10 -13.58 -11.74
C ALA A 30 -10.69 -12.52 -12.77
N PHE A 31 -11.43 -11.41 -12.89
CA PHE A 31 -11.12 -10.30 -13.78
C PHE A 31 -9.74 -9.71 -13.47
N ARG A 32 -9.48 -9.40 -12.20
CA ARG A 32 -8.17 -8.95 -11.75
C ARG A 32 -7.04 -9.92 -12.17
N LYS A 33 -7.25 -11.23 -12.04
CA LYS A 33 -6.25 -12.23 -12.47
C LYS A 33 -5.88 -12.12 -13.95
N GLN A 34 -6.87 -11.87 -14.82
CA GLN A 34 -6.65 -11.79 -16.26
C GLN A 34 -5.78 -10.58 -16.63
N LEU A 35 -5.95 -9.46 -15.93
CA LEU A 35 -5.17 -8.24 -16.17
C LEU A 35 -3.69 -8.41 -15.84
N TYR A 36 -3.37 -9.17 -14.80
CA TYR A 36 -1.99 -9.26 -14.30
C TYR A 36 -1.19 -10.46 -14.85
N ILE A 37 -1.82 -11.46 -15.46
CA ILE A 37 -1.15 -12.71 -15.88
C ILE A 37 0.05 -12.51 -16.83
N LYS A 38 0.05 -11.44 -17.63
CA LYS A 38 1.13 -11.07 -18.56
C LYS A 38 1.89 -9.81 -18.14
N SER A 39 1.63 -9.30 -16.93
CA SER A 39 2.29 -8.10 -16.41
C SER A 39 3.62 -8.45 -15.73
N PRO A 40 4.54 -7.49 -15.51
CA PRO A 40 5.73 -7.70 -14.70
C PRO A 40 5.40 -7.87 -13.20
N PHE A 41 4.18 -7.53 -12.78
CA PHE A 41 3.77 -7.40 -11.39
C PHE A 41 3.44 -8.74 -10.73
N VAL A 42 3.47 -8.73 -9.39
CA VAL A 42 2.92 -9.77 -8.52
C VAL A 42 1.66 -9.20 -7.85
N ASP A 43 0.53 -9.90 -7.99
CA ASP A 43 -0.73 -9.47 -7.41
C ASP A 43 -0.79 -9.79 -5.90
N ASN A 44 -0.35 -8.85 -5.07
CA ASN A 44 -0.42 -8.94 -3.61
C ASN A 44 -1.82 -8.60 -3.07
N ASN A 45 -2.57 -7.75 -3.77
CA ASN A 45 -3.86 -7.23 -3.30
C ASN A 45 -5.00 -8.27 -3.37
N TYR A 46 -4.77 -9.40 -4.03
CA TYR A 46 -5.76 -10.47 -4.12
C TYR A 46 -6.19 -11.00 -2.74
N ILE A 47 -5.24 -11.17 -1.82
CA ILE A 47 -5.54 -11.68 -0.47
C ILE A 47 -6.42 -10.67 0.26
N LEU A 48 -6.01 -9.40 0.28
CA LEU A 48 -6.79 -8.34 0.92
C LEU A 48 -8.21 -8.21 0.34
N ALA A 49 -8.36 -8.23 -1.00
CA ALA A 49 -9.67 -8.18 -1.64
C ALA A 49 -10.55 -9.35 -1.22
N LYS A 50 -9.97 -10.56 -1.11
CA LYS A 50 -10.69 -11.75 -0.66
C LYS A 50 -11.11 -11.64 0.80
N GLU A 51 -10.27 -11.12 1.68
CA GLU A 51 -10.59 -10.93 3.10
C GLU A 51 -11.68 -9.89 3.31
N VAL A 52 -11.70 -8.84 2.48
CA VAL A 52 -12.82 -7.89 2.44
C VAL A 52 -14.13 -8.63 2.10
N PHE A 53 -14.16 -9.48 1.06
CA PHE A 53 -15.34 -10.29 0.73
C PHE A 53 -15.72 -11.29 1.82
N ASP A 54 -14.74 -11.85 2.51
CA ASP A 54 -14.98 -12.80 3.61
C ASP A 54 -15.48 -12.09 4.90
N GLY A 55 -15.45 -10.73 4.96
CA GLY A 55 -15.87 -9.95 6.12
C GLY A 55 -15.02 -10.16 7.37
N LYS A 56 -13.74 -10.55 7.20
CA LYS A 56 -12.87 -10.97 8.31
C LYS A 56 -12.10 -9.85 8.98
N LEU A 57 -11.93 -8.73 8.27
CA LEU A 57 -11.10 -7.63 8.75
C LEU A 57 -11.86 -6.79 9.78
N ASN A 58 -11.20 -6.49 10.91
CA ASN A 58 -11.82 -5.75 12.01
C ASN A 58 -12.25 -4.35 11.57
N PHE A 59 -11.47 -3.66 10.75
CA PHE A 59 -11.80 -2.32 10.26
C PHE A 59 -13.15 -2.27 9.51
N MET A 60 -13.61 -3.38 8.94
CA MET A 60 -14.89 -3.45 8.25
C MET A 60 -16.10 -3.24 9.16
N LYS A 61 -15.94 -3.37 10.49
CA LYS A 61 -17.03 -3.09 11.46
C LYS A 61 -17.47 -1.64 11.44
N GLN A 62 -16.56 -0.72 11.04
CA GLN A 62 -16.81 0.73 10.93
C GLN A 62 -16.85 1.20 9.47
N THR A 63 -16.97 0.25 8.53
CA THR A 63 -16.79 0.51 7.10
C THR A 63 -17.91 -0.11 6.29
N ASP A 64 -18.53 0.68 5.40
CA ASP A 64 -19.44 0.17 4.38
C ASP A 64 -18.63 -0.13 3.10
N VAL A 65 -18.85 -1.29 2.50
CA VAL A 65 -18.16 -1.71 1.28
C VAL A 65 -19.18 -2.08 0.20
N PHE A 66 -19.06 -1.46 -0.98
CA PHE A 66 -19.91 -1.65 -2.16
C PHE A 66 -19.05 -2.11 -3.34
N PRO A 67 -18.80 -3.41 -3.48
CA PRO A 67 -18.07 -3.93 -4.61
C PRO A 67 -18.96 -3.90 -5.85
N VAL A 68 -18.42 -3.44 -6.98
CA VAL A 68 -19.18 -3.18 -8.20
C VAL A 68 -18.35 -3.50 -9.43
N MET A 69 -19.02 -4.01 -10.47
CA MET A 69 -18.48 -4.23 -11.82
C MET A 69 -19.30 -3.46 -12.83
N ILE A 70 -18.66 -2.89 -13.83
CA ILE A 70 -19.31 -2.36 -15.04
C ILE A 70 -19.11 -3.38 -16.15
N LYS A 71 -20.20 -3.86 -16.71
CA LYS A 71 -20.22 -4.87 -17.77
C LYS A 71 -20.81 -4.33 -19.06
N GLU A 72 -20.32 -4.81 -20.19
CA GLU A 72 -20.92 -4.58 -21.49
C GLU A 72 -22.09 -5.53 -21.75
N ASP A 73 -21.93 -6.77 -21.28
CA ASP A 73 -22.92 -7.85 -21.33
C ASP A 73 -22.75 -8.75 -20.09
N LYS A 74 -23.51 -9.85 -20.04
CA LYS A 74 -23.49 -10.79 -18.90
C LYS A 74 -22.10 -11.37 -18.59
N ASN A 75 -21.15 -11.35 -19.52
CA ASN A 75 -19.86 -12.03 -19.40
C ASN A 75 -18.66 -11.09 -19.47
N SER A 76 -18.82 -9.89 -20.03
CA SER A 76 -17.70 -8.97 -20.35
C SER A 76 -17.59 -7.86 -19.30
N ILE A 77 -16.71 -8.04 -18.32
CA ILE A 77 -16.37 -7.00 -17.35
C ILE A 77 -15.45 -5.99 -18.05
N LEU A 78 -15.79 -4.71 -18.01
CA LEU A 78 -15.02 -3.60 -18.57
C LEU A 78 -14.11 -2.96 -17.48
N CYS A 79 -14.68 -2.73 -16.31
CA CYS A 79 -13.95 -2.29 -15.13
C CYS A 79 -14.68 -2.71 -13.85
N GLU A 80 -13.95 -2.66 -12.75
CA GLU A 80 -14.46 -2.99 -11.42
C GLU A 80 -13.78 -2.18 -10.33
N GLY A 81 -14.37 -2.18 -9.13
CA GLY A 81 -13.80 -1.60 -7.94
C GLY A 81 -14.64 -1.85 -6.71
N MET A 82 -14.10 -1.52 -5.56
CA MET A 82 -14.84 -1.50 -4.30
C MET A 82 -15.00 -0.06 -3.85
N VAL A 83 -16.23 0.41 -3.73
CA VAL A 83 -16.51 1.72 -3.14
C VAL A 83 -16.57 1.53 -1.63
N VAL A 84 -15.77 2.28 -0.89
CA VAL A 84 -15.56 2.11 0.56
C VAL A 84 -15.83 3.43 1.29
N TYR A 85 -16.66 3.37 2.31
CA TYR A 85 -16.89 4.46 3.25
C TYR A 85 -16.46 4.02 4.66
N SER A 86 -15.60 4.78 5.31
CA SER A 86 -15.23 4.59 6.71
C SER A 86 -15.79 5.71 7.57
N LYS A 87 -16.43 5.35 8.69
CA LYS A 87 -16.90 6.33 9.69
C LYS A 87 -15.76 7.10 10.34
N GLU A 88 -14.55 6.52 10.35
CA GLU A 88 -13.34 7.14 10.88
C GLU A 88 -12.71 8.15 9.90
N LEU A 89 -13.14 8.14 8.62
CA LEU A 89 -12.71 9.09 7.59
C LEU A 89 -13.95 9.66 6.84
N PRO A 90 -14.86 10.38 7.54
CA PRO A 90 -16.20 10.68 7.06
C PRO A 90 -16.26 11.60 5.83
N ASP A 91 -15.22 12.40 5.60
CA ASP A 91 -15.17 13.32 4.46
C ASP A 91 -14.94 12.61 3.12
N TYR A 92 -14.51 11.35 3.14
CA TYR A 92 -14.07 10.63 1.96
C TYR A 92 -14.91 9.40 1.66
N ILE A 93 -15.36 9.32 0.40
CA ILE A 93 -15.68 8.04 -0.22
C ILE A 93 -14.46 7.57 -1.02
N GLN A 94 -14.13 6.29 -0.96
CA GLN A 94 -12.92 5.73 -1.55
C GLN A 94 -13.29 4.79 -2.70
N LEU A 95 -12.54 4.83 -3.81
CA LEU A 95 -12.57 3.80 -4.85
C LEU A 95 -11.30 2.94 -4.72
N CYS A 96 -11.46 1.79 -4.08
CA CYS A 96 -10.43 0.80 -3.80
C CYS A 96 -10.44 -0.31 -4.85
N PHE A 97 -9.34 -1.05 -5.00
CA PHE A 97 -9.24 -2.22 -5.88
C PHE A 97 -9.74 -1.94 -7.32
N PHE A 98 -9.51 -0.72 -7.77
CA PHE A 98 -9.88 -0.30 -9.13
C PHE A 98 -9.11 -1.11 -10.17
N GLU A 99 -9.83 -1.73 -11.08
CA GLU A 99 -9.29 -2.46 -12.23
C GLU A 99 -10.10 -2.15 -13.48
N SER A 100 -9.43 -2.06 -14.64
CA SER A 100 -10.08 -1.74 -15.91
C SER A 100 -9.35 -2.38 -17.08
N LEU A 101 -10.08 -2.71 -18.15
CA LEU A 101 -9.49 -2.98 -19.46
C LEU A 101 -8.98 -1.66 -20.07
N PRO A 102 -8.01 -1.71 -20.99
CA PRO A 102 -7.53 -0.51 -21.67
C PRO A 102 -8.63 0.15 -22.49
N GLY A 103 -8.63 1.49 -22.50
CA GLY A 103 -9.55 2.29 -23.34
C GLY A 103 -10.98 2.44 -22.81
N GLN A 104 -11.33 1.89 -21.64
CA GLN A 104 -12.71 1.86 -21.11
C GLN A 104 -13.11 3.14 -20.38
N LYS A 105 -12.89 4.32 -21.00
CA LYS A 105 -13.15 5.62 -20.36
C LYS A 105 -14.60 5.80 -19.92
N ASP A 106 -15.56 5.33 -20.72
CA ASP A 106 -16.98 5.49 -20.39
C ASP A 106 -17.40 4.57 -19.26
N ALA A 107 -16.94 3.31 -19.25
CA ALA A 107 -17.18 2.40 -18.14
C ALA A 107 -16.55 2.89 -16.83
N VAL A 108 -15.33 3.44 -16.88
CA VAL A 108 -14.67 4.06 -15.73
C VAL A 108 -15.43 5.28 -15.24
N ARG A 109 -16.01 6.08 -16.14
CA ARG A 109 -16.87 7.23 -15.78
C ARG A 109 -18.12 6.77 -15.03
N GLU A 110 -18.78 5.70 -15.49
CA GLU A 110 -19.93 5.11 -14.80
C GLU A 110 -19.56 4.59 -13.40
N LEU A 111 -18.41 3.93 -13.27
CA LEU A 111 -17.90 3.47 -11.97
C LEU A 111 -17.63 4.65 -11.01
N ILE A 112 -17.00 5.72 -11.50
CA ILE A 112 -16.76 6.94 -10.74
C ILE A 112 -18.09 7.59 -10.32
N GLN A 113 -19.07 7.64 -11.23
CA GLN A 113 -20.39 8.18 -10.93
C GLN A 113 -21.12 7.35 -9.85
N TYR A 114 -21.05 6.02 -9.91
CA TYR A 114 -21.55 5.14 -8.86
C TYR A 114 -20.90 5.46 -7.51
N ALA A 115 -19.57 5.61 -7.47
CA ALA A 115 -18.86 5.98 -6.25
C ALA A 115 -19.28 7.37 -5.72
N LYS A 116 -19.46 8.36 -6.61
CA LYS A 116 -19.95 9.70 -6.23
C LYS A 116 -21.36 9.64 -5.62
N VAL A 117 -22.26 8.83 -6.17
CA VAL A 117 -23.61 8.64 -5.60
C VAL A 117 -23.53 8.05 -4.20
N LYS A 118 -22.73 6.99 -4.01
CA LYS A 118 -22.54 6.37 -2.68
C LYS A 118 -21.91 7.34 -1.67
N GLY A 119 -21.03 8.21 -2.11
CA GLY A 119 -20.44 9.26 -1.29
C GLY A 119 -21.47 10.33 -0.85
N LYS A 120 -22.31 10.79 -1.78
CA LYS A 120 -23.39 11.76 -1.46
C LYS A 120 -24.40 11.19 -0.49
N GLU A 121 -24.78 9.90 -0.62
CA GLU A 121 -25.65 9.20 0.33
C GLU A 121 -25.09 9.21 1.77
N ARG A 122 -23.78 9.40 1.93
CA ARG A 122 -23.06 9.43 3.21
C ARG A 122 -22.54 10.79 3.62
N ASN A 123 -22.95 11.84 2.90
CA ASN A 123 -22.51 13.22 3.12
C ASN A 123 -20.99 13.42 3.02
N CYS A 124 -20.30 12.55 2.25
CA CYS A 124 -18.90 12.78 1.96
C CYS A 124 -18.70 14.02 1.09
N THR A 125 -17.58 14.69 1.22
CA THR A 125 -17.22 15.88 0.44
C THR A 125 -16.30 15.56 -0.72
N LYS A 126 -15.55 14.45 -0.64
CA LYS A 126 -14.54 14.06 -1.61
C LYS A 126 -14.62 12.57 -1.98
N LEU A 127 -14.24 12.27 -3.22
CA LEU A 127 -13.91 10.92 -3.67
C LEU A 127 -12.38 10.81 -3.80
N VAL A 128 -11.79 9.75 -3.25
CA VAL A 128 -10.37 9.43 -3.41
C VAL A 128 -10.19 8.07 -4.10
N VAL A 129 -9.24 8.00 -5.04
CA VAL A 129 -8.82 6.77 -5.72
C VAL A 129 -7.41 6.42 -5.29
N GLY A 130 -7.15 5.13 -5.03
CA GLY A 130 -5.84 4.63 -4.60
C GLY A 130 -5.65 4.55 -3.09
N LEU A 131 -6.70 4.72 -2.30
CA LEU A 131 -6.71 4.42 -0.86
C LEU A 131 -7.49 3.11 -0.64
N TYR A 132 -7.00 2.21 0.22
CA TYR A 132 -7.55 0.86 0.41
C TYR A 132 -8.18 0.67 1.80
N GLY A 133 -9.15 1.50 2.14
CA GLY A 133 -9.81 1.52 3.44
C GLY A 133 -9.02 2.31 4.47
N HIS A 134 -7.81 1.92 4.76
CA HIS A 134 -6.82 2.63 5.58
C HIS A 134 -5.45 2.64 4.89
N VAL A 135 -4.62 3.64 5.16
CA VAL A 135 -3.28 3.79 4.55
C VAL A 135 -2.37 2.57 4.76
N ASN A 136 -2.49 1.87 5.89
CA ASN A 136 -1.69 0.69 6.19
C ASN A 136 -2.05 -0.54 5.33
N TYR A 137 -3.25 -0.57 4.71
CA TYR A 137 -3.61 -1.61 3.75
C TYR A 137 -3.16 -1.29 2.32
N GLY A 138 -2.83 -0.03 2.03
CA GLY A 138 -2.28 0.41 0.76
C GLY A 138 -2.66 1.83 0.40
N LEU A 139 -1.76 2.53 -0.26
CA LEU A 139 -1.95 3.89 -0.73
C LEU A 139 -1.22 4.13 -2.05
N GLY A 140 -1.91 4.77 -2.98
CA GLY A 140 -1.39 5.22 -4.25
C GLY A 140 -1.49 4.19 -5.39
N LEU A 141 -1.82 4.70 -6.58
CA LEU A 141 -1.60 4.02 -7.84
C LEU A 141 -0.15 4.25 -8.27
N LEU A 142 0.50 3.25 -8.83
CA LEU A 142 1.86 3.36 -9.39
C LEU A 142 1.84 4.36 -10.56
N THR A 143 2.80 5.30 -10.58
CA THR A 143 2.91 6.35 -11.61
C THR A 143 4.24 6.35 -12.35
N SER A 144 5.19 5.48 -11.96
CA SER A 144 6.48 5.32 -12.64
C SER A 144 6.95 3.86 -12.63
N HIS A 145 7.95 3.53 -13.46
CA HIS A 145 8.59 2.20 -13.47
C HIS A 145 7.61 1.04 -13.66
N PHE A 146 6.67 1.17 -14.60
CA PHE A 146 5.63 0.18 -14.90
C PHE A 146 6.17 -1.13 -15.48
N ASP A 147 7.42 -1.14 -15.93
CA ASP A 147 8.16 -2.29 -16.44
C ASP A 147 8.84 -3.11 -15.35
N LEU A 148 8.95 -2.56 -14.14
CA LEU A 148 9.59 -3.22 -13.01
C LEU A 148 8.58 -3.95 -12.12
N LYS A 149 9.00 -5.09 -11.58
CA LYS A 149 8.24 -5.81 -10.56
C LYS A 149 7.99 -4.91 -9.34
N ASN A 150 6.80 -4.98 -8.79
CA ASN A 150 6.49 -4.32 -7.53
C ASN A 150 7.10 -5.07 -6.35
N SER A 151 7.55 -4.33 -5.34
CA SER A 151 7.95 -4.91 -4.06
C SER A 151 6.73 -5.47 -3.33
N PHE A 152 6.95 -6.41 -2.43
CA PHE A 152 5.88 -6.97 -1.59
C PHE A 152 5.12 -5.84 -0.88
N SER A 153 3.81 -5.94 -0.83
CA SER A 153 2.84 -4.94 -0.34
C SER A 153 2.83 -3.58 -1.05
N ALA A 154 3.65 -3.35 -2.06
CA ALA A 154 3.58 -2.13 -2.86
C ALA A 154 2.47 -2.21 -3.91
N GLY A 155 1.79 -1.09 -4.17
CA GLY A 155 0.79 -0.95 -5.22
C GLY A 155 1.35 -1.26 -6.60
N CYS A 156 0.52 -1.84 -7.45
CA CYS A 156 0.84 -2.08 -8.85
C CYS A 156 -0.42 -1.92 -9.71
N ASN A 157 -0.25 -1.37 -10.89
CA ASN A 157 -1.32 -1.19 -11.87
C ASN A 157 -0.73 -0.99 -13.26
N PRO A 158 -1.51 -1.27 -14.33
CA PRO A 158 -1.17 -0.87 -15.69
C PRO A 158 -1.01 0.66 -15.82
N GLN A 159 -0.08 1.10 -16.68
CA GLN A 159 0.21 2.52 -16.88
C GLN A 159 -1.03 3.33 -17.28
N TYR A 160 -1.90 2.78 -18.14
CA TYR A 160 -3.07 3.48 -18.66
C TYR A 160 -4.13 3.84 -17.59
N TYR A 161 -4.01 3.30 -16.34
CA TYR A 161 -4.91 3.71 -15.25
C TYR A 161 -4.74 5.18 -14.90
N ILE A 162 -3.53 5.69 -15.02
CA ILE A 162 -3.21 7.08 -14.70
C ILE A 162 -3.93 8.05 -15.63
N ASP A 163 -4.14 7.65 -16.90
CA ASP A 163 -4.83 8.48 -17.90
C ASP A 163 -6.32 8.68 -17.58
N TYR A 164 -6.92 7.82 -16.76
CA TYR A 164 -8.31 8.01 -16.32
C TYR A 164 -8.45 9.10 -15.27
N PHE A 165 -7.42 9.30 -14.44
CA PHE A 165 -7.48 10.18 -13.27
C PHE A 165 -6.61 11.44 -13.44
N ARG A 166 -5.60 11.46 -14.31
CA ARG A 166 -4.76 12.64 -14.54
C ARG A 166 -5.45 13.63 -15.46
N THR A 167 -6.54 14.21 -14.98
CA THR A 167 -7.36 15.21 -15.68
C THR A 167 -7.60 16.43 -14.78
N LYS A 168 -8.16 17.52 -15.34
CA LYS A 168 -8.43 18.76 -14.59
C LYS A 168 -9.47 18.60 -13.46
N GLU A 169 -10.22 17.51 -13.44
CA GLU A 169 -11.24 17.24 -12.42
C GLU A 169 -10.64 16.64 -11.13
N TRP A 170 -9.39 16.18 -11.21
CA TRP A 170 -8.73 15.47 -10.13
C TRP A 170 -7.50 16.21 -9.63
N GLU A 171 -7.36 16.28 -8.31
CA GLU A 171 -6.14 16.66 -7.63
C GLU A 171 -5.26 15.41 -7.48
N GLU A 172 -4.02 15.47 -7.96
CA GLU A 172 -3.03 14.39 -7.84
C GLU A 172 -2.16 14.64 -6.61
N ILE A 173 -2.20 13.72 -5.64
CA ILE A 173 -1.35 13.72 -4.45
C ILE A 173 -0.24 12.70 -4.64
N THR A 174 0.99 13.16 -4.80
CA THR A 174 2.15 12.33 -5.11
C THR A 174 2.76 11.71 -3.85
N LEU A 175 3.24 10.46 -4.00
CA LEU A 175 3.98 9.72 -2.98
C LEU A 175 5.29 9.21 -3.59
N ASN A 176 6.37 9.27 -2.82
CA ASN A 176 7.71 8.87 -3.23
C ASN A 176 8.16 7.61 -2.48
N SER A 177 8.72 6.63 -3.19
CA SER A 177 9.51 5.55 -2.61
C SER A 177 10.98 5.80 -2.92
N TYR A 178 11.84 5.50 -1.98
CA TYR A 178 13.28 5.73 -2.06
C TYR A 178 14.05 4.42 -2.05
N VAL A 179 15.28 4.46 -2.53
CA VAL A 179 16.17 3.31 -2.54
C VAL A 179 17.54 3.66 -1.97
N ILE A 180 18.13 2.68 -1.29
CA ILE A 180 19.52 2.70 -0.86
C ILE A 180 20.18 1.44 -1.40
N ASP A 181 21.10 1.60 -2.33
CA ASP A 181 21.97 0.50 -2.76
C ASP A 181 23.20 0.47 -1.85
N LYS A 182 23.63 -0.73 -1.42
CA LYS A 182 24.79 -0.91 -0.53
C LYS A 182 24.65 -0.10 0.76
N VAL A 183 23.65 -0.39 1.56
CA VAL A 183 23.22 0.38 2.74
C VAL A 183 24.38 0.71 3.70
N ASP A 184 25.31 -0.23 3.94
CA ASP A 184 26.46 0.01 4.81
C ASP A 184 27.36 1.14 4.28
N ASN A 185 27.63 1.18 2.96
CA ASN A 185 28.46 2.22 2.37
C ASN A 185 27.84 3.62 2.53
N ARG A 186 26.51 3.69 2.39
CA ARG A 186 25.77 4.95 2.57
C ARG A 186 25.81 5.44 4.01
N LEU A 187 25.63 4.54 4.98
CA LEU A 187 25.56 4.89 6.40
C LEU A 187 26.95 5.15 7.02
N ASN A 188 28.04 4.63 6.44
CA ASN A 188 29.38 4.80 6.97
C ASN A 188 29.80 6.27 7.17
N LYS A 189 29.34 7.18 6.30
CA LYS A 189 29.62 8.62 6.44
C LYS A 189 29.03 9.24 7.71
N TYR A 190 28.02 8.58 8.31
CA TYR A 190 27.37 9.01 9.55
C TYR A 190 27.84 8.20 10.76
N GLY A 191 28.90 7.38 10.64
CA GLY A 191 29.29 6.40 11.64
C GLY A 191 29.53 6.96 13.04
N ALA A 192 30.13 8.17 13.17
CA ALA A 192 30.33 8.81 14.47
C ALA A 192 29.00 9.22 15.13
N LEU A 193 28.07 9.78 14.36
CA LEU A 193 26.74 10.15 14.84
C LEU A 193 25.96 8.89 15.24
N ILE A 194 25.95 7.85 14.40
CA ILE A 194 25.26 6.58 14.66
C ILE A 194 25.75 5.98 15.96
N ARG A 195 27.07 5.88 16.20
CA ARG A 195 27.61 5.35 17.46
C ARG A 195 27.14 6.14 18.68
N LYS A 196 27.09 7.48 18.58
CA LYS A 196 26.57 8.34 19.66
C LYS A 196 25.09 8.06 19.94
N LEU A 197 24.29 7.89 18.90
CA LEU A 197 22.86 7.56 19.02
C LEU A 197 22.67 6.17 19.61
N GLU A 198 23.42 5.17 19.15
CA GLU A 198 23.36 3.81 19.67
C GLU A 198 23.73 3.74 21.16
N ALA A 199 24.62 4.60 21.65
CA ALA A 199 24.95 4.71 23.06
C ALA A 199 23.86 5.43 23.90
N GLY A 200 23.03 6.27 23.28
CA GLY A 200 21.97 7.04 23.95
C GLY A 200 20.59 6.41 23.93
N TYR A 201 20.34 5.45 23.05
CA TYR A 201 19.06 4.79 22.91
C TYR A 201 19.21 3.28 23.15
N GLU A 202 18.21 2.69 23.82
CA GLU A 202 18.05 1.23 23.90
C GLU A 202 17.22 0.76 22.71
N PHE A 203 17.73 -0.26 21.97
CA PHE A 203 16.98 -0.87 20.86
C PHE A 203 16.48 -2.24 21.25
N LYS A 204 15.17 -2.46 21.10
CA LYS A 204 14.53 -3.74 21.41
C LYS A 204 13.88 -4.30 20.15
N TYR A 205 13.97 -5.60 20.02
CA TYR A 205 13.31 -6.36 18.98
C TYR A 205 12.01 -6.94 19.52
N PHE A 206 11.01 -7.12 18.65
CA PHE A 206 9.79 -7.77 19.13
C PHE A 206 10.07 -9.21 19.53
N ASP A 207 9.32 -9.72 20.51
CA ASP A 207 9.38 -11.09 20.98
C ASP A 207 8.01 -11.74 20.81
N ARG A 208 7.97 -12.86 20.09
CA ARG A 208 6.72 -13.61 19.83
C ARG A 208 6.03 -14.09 21.10
N LYS A 209 6.78 -14.35 22.18
CA LYS A 209 6.23 -14.78 23.46
C LYS A 209 5.45 -13.67 24.16
N ASN A 210 5.84 -12.42 23.93
CA ASN A 210 5.20 -11.23 24.48
C ASN A 210 4.45 -10.43 23.41
N TRP A 211 3.86 -11.15 22.46
CA TRP A 211 3.22 -10.55 21.28
C TRP A 211 2.22 -9.43 21.61
N ASN A 212 1.32 -9.66 22.58
CA ASN A 212 0.31 -8.66 22.95
C ASN A 212 0.92 -7.33 23.42
N TYR A 213 2.07 -7.37 24.09
CA TYR A 213 2.78 -6.16 24.48
C TYR A 213 3.33 -5.42 23.26
N TRP A 214 4.01 -6.14 22.36
CA TRP A 214 4.69 -5.54 21.24
C TRP A 214 3.72 -5.04 20.14
N SER A 215 2.62 -5.76 19.90
CA SER A 215 1.60 -5.32 18.96
C SER A 215 0.90 -4.06 19.45
N LYS A 216 0.56 -4.01 20.73
CA LYS A 216 -0.03 -2.82 21.33
C LYS A 216 0.92 -1.62 21.28
N LEU A 217 2.19 -1.82 21.64
CA LEU A 217 3.20 -0.76 21.56
C LEU A 217 3.36 -0.25 20.13
N TYR A 218 3.35 -1.16 19.13
CA TYR A 218 3.39 -0.80 17.74
C TYR A 218 2.18 0.05 17.33
N THR A 219 0.97 -0.35 17.71
CA THR A 219 -0.25 0.39 17.42
C THR A 219 -0.23 1.78 18.07
N ASP A 220 0.16 1.89 19.33
CA ASP A 220 0.22 3.16 20.05
C ASP A 220 1.22 4.13 19.39
N LEU A 221 2.42 3.64 19.03
CA LEU A 221 3.42 4.44 18.33
C LEU A 221 2.98 4.82 16.89
N ASN A 222 2.33 3.89 16.18
CA ASN A 222 1.80 4.14 14.84
C ASN A 222 0.76 5.26 14.88
N ASN A 223 -0.23 5.13 15.77
CA ASN A 223 -1.27 6.12 15.97
C ASN A 223 -0.70 7.50 16.36
N GLU A 224 0.31 7.56 17.22
CA GLU A 224 0.93 8.83 17.63
C GLU A 224 1.76 9.44 16.50
N CYS A 225 2.58 8.66 15.81
CA CYS A 225 3.49 9.16 14.79
C CYS A 225 2.75 9.62 13.51
N PHE A 226 1.62 8.99 13.18
CA PHE A 226 0.90 9.26 11.94
C PHE A 226 -0.42 10.03 12.09
N ALA A 227 -0.80 10.46 13.30
CA ALA A 227 -2.06 11.14 13.59
C ALA A 227 -2.35 12.40 12.73
N GLY A 228 -1.33 13.03 12.17
CA GLY A 228 -1.46 14.21 11.30
C GLY A 228 -1.34 13.90 9.80
N HIS A 229 -1.20 12.66 9.42
CA HIS A 229 -1.04 12.28 8.01
C HIS A 229 -2.37 12.26 7.28
N ARG A 230 -2.35 12.67 6.02
CA ARG A 230 -3.49 12.59 5.11
C ARG A 230 -4.04 11.15 5.06
N TYR A 231 -5.36 10.98 5.16
CA TYR A 231 -6.09 9.72 5.16
C TYR A 231 -5.82 8.79 6.36
N TYR A 232 -4.99 9.20 7.33
CA TYR A 232 -4.77 8.42 8.53
C TYR A 232 -5.89 8.66 9.53
N TYR A 233 -6.40 7.58 10.11
CA TYR A 233 -7.27 7.60 11.28
C TYR A 233 -6.79 6.59 12.31
N HIS A 234 -7.24 6.76 13.54
CA HIS A 234 -6.81 5.94 14.67
C HIS A 234 -7.19 4.48 14.46
N ARG A 235 -6.24 3.57 14.65
CA ARG A 235 -6.46 2.13 14.53
C ARG A 235 -6.63 1.48 15.89
N ASP A 236 -7.48 0.45 15.94
CA ASP A 236 -7.54 -0.49 17.04
C ASP A 236 -6.34 -1.45 16.94
N TYR A 237 -5.79 -1.88 18.08
CA TYR A 237 -4.71 -2.87 18.11
C TYR A 237 -5.11 -4.21 17.44
N ILE A 238 -6.40 -4.54 17.40
CA ILE A 238 -6.92 -5.72 16.71
C ILE A 238 -6.67 -5.65 15.19
N ASP A 239 -6.74 -4.46 14.59
CA ASP A 239 -6.44 -4.26 13.17
C ASP A 239 -4.99 -4.59 12.87
N ASP A 240 -4.08 -4.08 13.70
CA ASP A 240 -2.65 -4.34 13.56
C ASP A 240 -2.29 -5.78 13.92
N GLU A 241 -2.93 -6.36 14.94
CA GLU A 241 -2.75 -7.76 15.26
C GLU A 241 -3.13 -8.66 14.08
N GLN A 242 -4.26 -8.40 13.42
CA GLN A 242 -4.68 -9.16 12.24
C GLN A 242 -3.67 -9.02 11.09
N MET A 243 -3.27 -7.80 10.76
CA MET A 243 -2.32 -7.53 9.69
C MET A 243 -0.96 -8.19 9.95
N LEU A 244 -0.42 -8.03 11.15
CA LEU A 244 0.89 -8.55 11.51
C LEU A 244 0.90 -10.07 11.67
N LYS A 245 -0.19 -10.68 12.14
CA LYS A 245 -0.32 -12.13 12.30
C LYS A 245 -0.09 -12.90 11.00
N GLU A 246 -0.51 -12.36 9.87
CA GLU A 246 -0.24 -12.94 8.56
C GLU A 246 1.23 -12.81 8.16
N LEU A 247 1.87 -11.69 8.51
CA LEU A 247 3.28 -11.45 8.26
C LEU A 247 4.18 -12.30 9.18
N PHE A 248 3.70 -12.74 10.34
CA PHE A 248 4.48 -13.50 11.31
C PHE A 248 5.10 -14.80 10.81
N LEU A 249 4.49 -15.43 9.83
CA LEU A 249 5.07 -16.61 9.21
C LEU A 249 6.44 -16.30 8.57
N PHE A 250 6.70 -15.03 8.23
CA PHE A 250 7.90 -14.57 7.54
C PHE A 250 8.76 -13.63 8.38
N MET A 251 8.14 -12.87 9.28
CA MET A 251 8.84 -11.93 10.13
C MET A 251 9.65 -12.68 11.19
N LYS A 252 10.90 -12.27 11.36
CA LYS A 252 11.71 -12.62 12.51
C LYS A 252 11.69 -11.48 13.53
N GLU A 253 12.27 -11.73 14.71
CA GLU A 253 12.27 -10.74 15.80
C GLU A 253 12.93 -9.41 15.39
N ASP A 254 13.92 -9.46 14.50
CA ASP A 254 14.61 -8.28 13.96
C ASP A 254 13.84 -7.54 12.86
N SER A 255 12.64 -8.00 12.49
CA SER A 255 11.78 -7.33 11.51
C SER A 255 11.00 -6.15 12.07
N LEU A 256 10.83 -6.05 13.39
CA LEU A 256 10.19 -4.92 14.07
C LEU A 256 11.08 -4.48 15.22
N ILE A 257 11.63 -3.27 15.10
CA ILE A 257 12.65 -2.73 15.99
C ILE A 257 12.09 -1.48 16.66
N PHE A 258 12.18 -1.43 17.96
CA PHE A 258 11.76 -0.28 18.76
C PHE A 258 12.98 0.41 19.37
N ALA A 259 12.95 1.73 19.41
CA ALA A 259 13.92 2.56 20.10
C ALA A 259 13.32 3.13 21.39
N PHE A 260 14.07 3.07 22.47
CA PHE A 260 13.69 3.62 23.77
C PHE A 260 14.75 4.64 24.23
N TYR A 261 14.28 5.69 24.88
CA TYR A 261 15.12 6.68 25.54
C TYR A 261 14.70 6.81 26.99
N ASN A 262 15.61 6.54 27.93
CA ASN A 262 15.31 6.49 29.37
C ASN A 262 14.08 5.62 29.73
N GLY A 263 13.91 4.50 29.06
CA GLY A 263 12.80 3.58 29.28
C GLY A 263 11.51 3.92 28.53
N GLU A 264 11.42 5.12 27.94
CA GLU A 264 10.25 5.57 27.16
C GLU A 264 10.39 5.24 25.67
N PRO A 265 9.34 4.72 25.00
CA PRO A 265 9.38 4.47 23.58
C PRO A 265 9.59 5.78 22.79
N ALA A 266 10.57 5.81 21.91
CA ALA A 266 10.94 6.99 21.11
C ALA A 266 10.58 6.84 19.62
N GLY A 267 10.50 5.62 19.11
CA GLY A 267 10.18 5.34 17.73
C GLY A 267 10.31 3.86 17.39
N PHE A 268 9.98 3.52 16.16
CA PHE A 268 10.04 2.15 15.65
C PHE A 268 10.35 2.13 14.15
N ILE A 269 10.78 0.97 13.66
CA ILE A 269 10.91 0.66 12.25
C ILE A 269 10.51 -0.79 12.01
N MET A 270 9.70 -1.01 10.97
CA MET A 270 9.28 -2.34 10.51
C MET A 270 9.80 -2.58 9.09
N TRP A 271 10.42 -3.73 8.88
CA TRP A 271 10.98 -4.13 7.61
C TRP A 271 10.87 -5.65 7.40
N TYR A 272 11.00 -6.06 6.16
CA TYR A 272 11.09 -7.47 5.76
C TYR A 272 11.83 -7.63 4.43
N PRO A 273 12.36 -8.83 4.11
CA PRO A 273 12.87 -9.13 2.77
C PRO A 273 11.76 -8.98 1.71
N ASP A 274 12.07 -8.45 0.54
CA ASP A 274 11.09 -8.32 -0.55
C ASP A 274 10.69 -9.68 -1.10
N PHE A 275 9.64 -10.25 -0.55
CA PHE A 275 9.14 -11.59 -0.92
C PHE A 275 8.73 -11.70 -2.39
N ASN A 276 8.44 -10.60 -3.08
CA ASN A 276 8.11 -10.61 -4.49
C ASN A 276 9.32 -10.92 -5.38
N GLU A 277 10.56 -10.78 -4.91
CA GLU A 277 11.74 -11.21 -5.68
C GLU A 277 11.70 -12.70 -6.02
N LEU A 278 11.13 -13.53 -5.16
CA LEU A 278 10.99 -14.97 -5.36
C LEU A 278 9.74 -15.35 -6.17
N ALA A 279 8.79 -14.44 -6.35
CA ALA A 279 7.59 -14.66 -7.15
C ALA A 279 7.87 -14.43 -8.64
N LYS A 280 7.18 -15.16 -9.51
CA LYS A 280 7.23 -14.91 -10.96
C LYS A 280 6.30 -13.75 -11.31
N SER A 281 6.64 -13.02 -12.38
CA SER A 281 5.76 -12.00 -12.96
C SER A 281 4.41 -12.62 -13.35
N GLY A 282 3.32 -11.87 -13.11
CA GLY A 282 1.96 -12.33 -13.36
C GLY A 282 1.39 -13.29 -12.31
N GLU A 283 2.17 -13.69 -11.30
CA GLU A 283 1.67 -14.56 -10.23
C GLU A 283 0.82 -13.78 -9.22
N ARG A 284 -0.14 -14.47 -8.63
CA ARG A 284 -0.80 -14.04 -7.39
C ARG A 284 -0.03 -14.54 -6.19
N PHE A 285 0.19 -13.67 -5.22
CA PHE A 285 0.77 -14.09 -3.95
C PHE A 285 -0.19 -15.03 -3.21
N GLY A 286 0.33 -16.07 -2.56
CA GLY A 286 -0.47 -17.09 -1.88
C GLY A 286 0.39 -18.17 -1.25
N ALA A 287 -0.22 -19.26 -0.74
CA ALA A 287 0.41 -20.30 0.08
C ALA A 287 1.73 -20.87 -0.50
N LYS A 288 1.83 -21.08 -1.82
CA LYS A 288 3.07 -21.55 -2.45
C LYS A 288 4.26 -20.58 -2.27
N HIS A 289 3.97 -19.27 -2.20
CA HIS A 289 4.98 -18.25 -2.00
C HIS A 289 5.48 -18.24 -0.57
N TYR A 290 4.62 -18.56 0.41
CA TYR A 290 5.02 -18.76 1.79
C TYR A 290 6.08 -19.88 1.91
N ILE A 291 5.81 -21.05 1.32
CA ILE A 291 6.75 -22.16 1.35
C ILE A 291 8.07 -21.78 0.65
N ARG A 292 7.99 -21.16 -0.53
CA ARG A 292 9.17 -20.71 -1.28
C ARG A 292 10.01 -19.72 -0.48
N ASN A 293 9.38 -18.75 0.16
CA ASN A 293 10.05 -17.76 1.00
C ASN A 293 10.78 -18.40 2.17
N LEU A 294 10.16 -19.37 2.85
CA LEU A 294 10.84 -20.11 3.94
C LEU A 294 12.10 -20.85 3.47
N LEU A 295 12.06 -21.43 2.27
CA LEU A 295 13.16 -22.24 1.72
C LEU A 295 14.26 -21.41 1.04
N GLU A 296 13.88 -20.27 0.42
CA GLU A 296 14.75 -19.53 -0.49
C GLU A 296 15.02 -18.08 -0.04
N MET A 297 14.67 -17.70 1.17
CA MET A 297 14.79 -16.33 1.69
C MET A 297 16.18 -15.70 1.47
N LYS A 298 17.25 -16.48 1.56
CA LYS A 298 18.63 -16.02 1.32
C LYS A 298 18.93 -15.59 -0.14
N LYS A 299 18.02 -15.87 -1.09
CA LYS A 299 18.14 -15.39 -2.47
C LYS A 299 17.63 -13.97 -2.66
N ILE A 300 16.85 -13.45 -1.70
CA ILE A 300 16.32 -12.09 -1.72
C ILE A 300 17.47 -11.11 -1.46
N LYS A 301 17.51 -10.03 -2.23
CA LYS A 301 18.55 -9.00 -2.17
C LYS A 301 18.06 -7.67 -1.61
N THR A 302 16.75 -7.41 -1.69
CA THR A 302 16.14 -6.17 -1.24
C THR A 302 15.42 -6.36 0.08
N ALA A 303 15.67 -5.48 1.03
CA ALA A 303 14.87 -5.30 2.23
C ALA A 303 13.84 -4.18 1.96
N LYS A 304 12.60 -4.41 2.35
CA LYS A 304 11.51 -3.42 2.26
C LYS A 304 11.26 -2.83 3.64
N ILE A 305 11.44 -1.52 3.81
CA ILE A 305 10.93 -0.82 4.99
C ILE A 305 9.44 -0.59 4.74
N MET A 306 8.61 -1.18 5.59
CA MET A 306 7.16 -1.06 5.50
C MET A 306 6.68 0.20 6.20
N GLU A 307 7.10 0.40 7.44
CA GLU A 307 6.70 1.53 8.27
C GLU A 307 7.86 2.01 9.13
N PHE A 308 7.82 3.29 9.42
CA PHE A 308 8.85 3.94 10.19
C PHE A 308 8.27 5.17 10.90
N GLY A 309 8.35 5.19 12.21
CA GLY A 309 7.82 6.28 13.04
C GLY A 309 8.80 6.74 14.10
N VAL A 310 8.92 8.04 14.27
CA VAL A 310 9.65 8.69 15.38
C VAL A 310 8.72 9.67 16.05
N ARG A 311 8.52 9.52 17.36
CA ARG A 311 7.71 10.45 18.14
C ARG A 311 8.19 11.88 17.97
N LYS A 312 7.26 12.83 17.95
CA LYS A 312 7.54 14.25 17.69
C LYS A 312 8.64 14.82 18.60
N SER A 313 8.68 14.43 19.87
CA SER A 313 9.70 14.83 20.84
C SER A 313 11.12 14.36 20.52
N TYR A 314 11.27 13.33 19.69
CA TYR A 314 12.57 12.74 19.29
C TYR A 314 12.89 12.98 17.81
N GLN A 315 12.02 13.66 17.07
CA GLN A 315 12.32 14.08 15.69
C GLN A 315 13.53 15.02 15.67
N LYS A 316 14.25 15.05 14.55
CA LYS A 316 15.50 15.84 14.36
C LYS A 316 16.66 15.46 15.30
N SER A 317 16.51 14.44 16.17
CA SER A 317 17.61 13.92 17.00
C SER A 317 18.61 13.05 16.21
N GLY A 318 18.24 12.63 14.99
CA GLY A 318 18.99 11.64 14.21
C GLY A 318 18.54 10.19 14.46
N LEU A 319 17.54 9.94 15.33
CA LEU A 319 17.06 8.59 15.66
C LEU A 319 16.65 7.80 14.42
N ALA A 320 16.09 8.47 13.40
CA ALA A 320 15.79 7.88 12.10
C ALA A 320 16.98 7.13 11.50
N LEU A 321 18.14 7.77 11.52
CA LEU A 321 19.38 7.21 10.97
C LEU A 321 19.84 5.97 11.77
N ALA A 322 19.70 5.99 13.09
CA ALA A 322 20.05 4.84 13.93
C ALA A 322 19.10 3.65 13.68
N LEU A 323 17.80 3.89 13.52
CA LEU A 323 16.82 2.86 13.20
C LEU A 323 17.10 2.24 11.81
N VAL A 324 17.39 3.04 10.79
CA VAL A 324 17.79 2.53 9.47
C VAL A 324 19.11 1.72 9.56
N LYS A 325 20.05 2.13 10.42
CA LYS A 325 21.28 1.35 10.66
C LYS A 325 20.96 -0.01 11.28
N LYS A 326 20.03 -0.09 12.23
CA LYS A 326 19.60 -1.37 12.81
C LYS A 326 18.99 -2.30 11.76
N VAL A 327 18.22 -1.77 10.80
CA VAL A 327 17.76 -2.54 9.64
C VAL A 327 18.96 -3.01 8.80
N GLY A 328 19.92 -2.13 8.49
CA GLY A 328 21.13 -2.48 7.75
C GLY A 328 21.95 -3.60 8.41
N ASP A 329 21.99 -3.64 9.76
CA ASP A 329 22.65 -4.73 10.48
C ASP A 329 21.82 -6.03 10.45
N ALA A 330 20.51 -5.95 10.66
CA ALA A 330 19.63 -7.10 10.65
C ALA A 330 19.59 -7.79 9.28
N MET A 331 19.51 -7.00 8.18
CA MET A 331 19.38 -7.53 6.83
C MET A 331 20.61 -8.33 6.35
N LYS A 332 21.78 -8.20 6.99
CA LYS A 332 22.96 -9.01 6.70
C LYS A 332 22.70 -10.51 6.93
N ASN A 333 21.87 -10.83 7.91
CA ASN A 333 21.48 -12.21 8.20
C ASN A 333 20.65 -12.85 7.07
N TYR A 334 20.11 -12.03 6.17
CA TYR A 334 19.24 -12.43 5.03
C TYR A 334 19.95 -12.36 3.69
N ASN A 335 21.20 -11.86 3.66
CA ASN A 335 21.94 -11.62 2.43
C ASN A 335 21.35 -10.49 1.56
N CYS A 336 20.64 -9.55 2.18
CA CYS A 336 20.16 -8.32 1.55
C CYS A 336 21.23 -7.22 1.66
N ASP A 337 21.38 -6.42 0.62
CA ASP A 337 22.30 -5.27 0.60
C ASP A 337 21.65 -3.99 0.06
N ARG A 338 20.42 -4.10 -0.42
CA ARG A 338 19.57 -3.01 -0.92
C ARG A 338 18.37 -2.79 0.01
N VAL A 339 17.97 -1.54 0.17
CA VAL A 339 16.76 -1.15 0.91
C VAL A 339 15.84 -0.35 0.00
N GLU A 340 14.55 -0.69 -0.01
CA GLU A 340 13.49 0.11 -0.62
C GLU A 340 12.53 0.59 0.47
N SER A 341 12.22 1.90 0.52
CA SER A 341 11.20 2.42 1.43
C SER A 341 9.79 2.12 0.91
N SER A 342 8.81 2.10 1.80
CA SER A 342 7.41 2.33 1.42
C SER A 342 7.22 3.73 0.85
N TRP A 343 6.01 4.03 0.42
CA TRP A 343 5.63 5.34 -0.05
C TRP A 343 5.67 6.38 1.08
N ILE A 344 6.05 7.59 0.74
CA ILE A 344 6.06 8.76 1.60
C ILE A 344 5.31 9.87 0.85
N LEU A 345 4.29 10.46 1.46
CA LEU A 345 3.60 11.61 0.88
C LEU A 345 4.59 12.72 0.54
N SER A 346 4.50 13.31 -0.65
CA SER A 346 5.41 14.40 -1.06
C SER A 346 5.32 15.62 -0.14
N GLU A 347 4.18 15.83 0.50
CA GLU A 347 3.95 16.89 1.50
C GLU A 347 4.60 16.60 2.86
N ASN A 348 5.08 15.38 3.14
CA ASN A 348 5.82 15.04 4.35
C ASN A 348 7.31 15.43 4.21
N GLU A 349 7.59 16.73 4.36
CA GLU A 349 8.92 17.30 4.17
C GLU A 349 9.97 16.68 5.09
N ASP A 350 9.65 16.39 6.35
CA ASP A 350 10.60 15.83 7.32
C ASP A 350 11.07 14.44 6.88
N SER A 351 10.15 13.54 6.51
CA SER A 351 10.51 12.19 6.04
C SER A 351 11.23 12.21 4.69
N ASN A 352 10.77 13.04 3.74
CA ASN A 352 11.43 13.18 2.44
C ASN A 352 12.86 13.76 2.59
N SER A 353 13.08 14.71 3.50
CA SER A 353 14.41 15.27 3.78
C SER A 353 15.37 14.23 4.36
N VAL A 354 14.91 13.36 5.28
CA VAL A 354 15.72 12.25 5.79
C VAL A 354 16.08 11.30 4.65
N CYS A 355 15.13 10.90 3.82
CA CYS A 355 15.40 10.04 2.68
C CYS A 355 16.35 10.67 1.67
N ALA A 356 16.18 11.96 1.35
CA ALA A 356 17.09 12.67 0.44
C ALA A 356 18.54 12.70 0.95
N ALA A 357 18.75 12.72 2.28
CA ALA A 357 20.08 12.72 2.88
C ALA A 357 20.79 11.35 2.81
N ILE A 358 20.04 10.24 2.94
CA ILE A 358 20.64 8.90 3.07
C ILE A 358 20.40 7.98 1.87
N CYS A 359 19.36 8.23 1.06
CA CYS A 359 19.03 7.39 -0.09
C CYS A 359 19.80 7.80 -1.37
N ASP A 360 19.77 6.93 -2.37
CA ASP A 360 20.35 7.20 -3.68
C ASP A 360 19.44 8.09 -4.54
N GLY A 361 18.14 8.14 -4.20
CA GLY A 361 17.14 8.98 -4.84
C GLY A 361 15.74 8.37 -4.76
N ILE A 362 14.79 9.07 -5.38
CA ILE A 362 13.44 8.55 -5.59
C ILE A 362 13.52 7.37 -6.55
N TYR A 363 12.94 6.24 -6.17
CA TYR A 363 12.93 5.02 -6.97
C TYR A 363 11.62 4.85 -7.73
N LYS A 364 10.51 4.79 -7.00
CA LYS A 364 9.16 4.70 -7.60
C LYS A 364 8.29 5.83 -7.09
N THR A 365 7.37 6.26 -7.92
CA THR A 365 6.34 7.22 -7.53
C THR A 365 4.96 6.59 -7.61
N TYR A 366 4.10 7.04 -6.73
CA TYR A 366 2.69 6.66 -6.67
C TYR A 366 1.85 7.92 -6.54
N SER A 367 0.56 7.83 -6.82
CA SER A 367 -0.36 8.95 -6.58
C SER A 367 -1.72 8.47 -6.13
N THR A 368 -2.34 9.19 -5.22
CA THR A 368 -3.79 9.17 -5.04
C THR A 368 -4.41 10.31 -5.83
N PHE A 369 -5.65 10.14 -6.20
CA PHE A 369 -6.39 11.14 -6.96
C PHE A 369 -7.67 11.51 -6.20
N GLU A 370 -7.86 12.79 -5.92
CA GLU A 370 -9.05 13.32 -5.24
C GLU A 370 -9.93 14.15 -6.18
N THR A 371 -11.23 14.08 -5.99
CA THR A 371 -12.19 15.01 -6.64
C THR A 371 -13.31 15.37 -5.67
N GLN A 372 -13.84 16.58 -5.82
CA GLN A 372 -14.97 17.03 -5.01
C GLN A 372 -16.27 16.33 -5.42
N LEU A 373 -17.10 16.02 -4.43
CA LEU A 373 -18.47 15.55 -4.63
C LEU A 373 -19.39 16.78 -4.72
N LYS A 374 -19.52 17.33 -5.90
CA LYS A 374 -20.46 18.44 -6.17
C LYS A 374 -21.89 17.95 -6.30
#